data_88cc6ecaeb3ec1af2cae0ce06b22f316
#
_entry.id   88cc6ecaeb3ec1af2cae0ce06b22f316
#
_cell.length_a   1.000
_cell.length_b   1.000
_cell.length_c   1.000
_cell.angle_alpha   90.00
_cell.angle_beta   90.00
_cell.angle_gamma   90.00
#
_symmetry.space_group_name_H-M   'P 1'
#
loop_
_entity.id
_entity.type
_entity.pdbx_description
1 polymer ?
#
loop_
_entity_poly.entity_id
_entity_poly.type
_entity_poly.pdbx_seq_one_letter_code
_entity_poly.pdbx_strand_id
1 'polypeptide(L)'
;IDRIELVNDSGEPADNLTNDVRPEFRVTVPEDVNRVRLSLDGGRKWVDATKASAGVWGYAWPSDVTEGAHVLTVEATDIAGNTVMRTLDFTIDTTLSTPTIELDGPDDTGVQSDNLTNRPQPTFILKHVDADAASVVVSVKHGGTTTTFAATNGAGGWRFTPASDWADGAYTLSVTVTDKAGNVSHSVPLTVNVDTHVTIDSIVLVNDSGVIGDNLTNEVRPHFRVTVPGDVNVVRLSLNDGKTWVNATQSAAGDWEYIWPDDVTEGKHTLTVEATDIAGNKATQMLEFTIDTTLSTPTIRLDTVDDSGVPGDNITNEKMPGFTINGIDADASQVMVVVTHNGKSEELTLTQVSGRWHFTPDSDWTDGNYTLTVKVEDKAGNMSQSSPLTVTVDTQTVINSIVLVNDSGIVGDNMTNNVHPHFRVTVPEDVNVVRLSIDGGTTWGNATQSAVKGIWNYNWPTDVGDGKYTLMVEAIDAAGNKATQTLEFIVD
;
A
#
# COMPACT_ATOMS: atom_id res chain seq x y z
N ILE A 1 -4.40 -62.12 -65.33
CA ILE A 1 -3.78 -61.36 -64.28
C ILE A 1 -4.73 -61.35 -63.11
N ASP A 2 -4.35 -61.88 -61.96
CA ASP A 2 -5.19 -61.97 -60.75
C ASP A 2 -5.11 -60.69 -59.93
N ARG A 3 -3.89 -60.17 -59.73
CA ARG A 3 -3.65 -58.95 -58.95
C ARG A 3 -2.45 -58.17 -59.46
N ILE A 4 -2.53 -56.83 -59.37
CA ILE A 4 -1.43 -55.90 -59.53
C ILE A 4 -1.37 -55.10 -58.25
N GLU A 5 -0.18 -55.00 -57.64
CA GLU A 5 0.05 -54.27 -56.41
C GLU A 5 1.22 -53.33 -56.56
N LEU A 6 1.11 -52.14 -56.03
CA LEU A 6 2.23 -51.25 -55.73
C LEU A 6 2.87 -51.77 -54.43
N VAL A 7 4.14 -52.22 -54.48
CA VAL A 7 4.80 -52.85 -53.31
C VAL A 7 5.29 -51.81 -52.29
N ASN A 8 5.82 -50.74 -52.78
CA ASN A 8 6.26 -49.61 -51.96
C ASN A 8 5.18 -48.50 -51.87
N ASP A 9 3.92 -48.97 -51.67
CA ASP A 9 2.78 -48.16 -51.32
C ASP A 9 3.04 -47.54 -49.92
N SER A 10 3.40 -46.27 -49.89
CA SER A 10 3.83 -45.60 -48.69
C SER A 10 2.66 -44.82 -48.02
N GLY A 11 2.80 -44.47 -46.76
CA GLY A 11 1.75 -43.75 -46.04
C GLY A 11 0.53 -44.61 -45.73
N GLU A 12 -0.62 -44.31 -46.33
CA GLU A 12 -1.89 -45.05 -46.12
C GLU A 12 -1.92 -46.32 -46.99
N PRO A 13 -2.05 -47.53 -46.40
CA PRO A 13 -1.91 -48.77 -47.17
C PRO A 13 -3.04 -49.00 -48.20
N ALA A 14 -2.72 -49.48 -49.42
CA ALA A 14 -3.60 -49.93 -50.47
C ALA A 14 -4.44 -48.82 -51.17
N ASP A 15 -3.97 -47.57 -51.09
CA ASP A 15 -4.54 -46.47 -51.84
C ASP A 15 -3.82 -46.18 -53.18
N ASN A 16 -2.69 -46.88 -53.39
CA ASN A 16 -1.77 -46.76 -54.55
C ASN A 16 -1.16 -45.36 -54.67
N LEU A 17 -0.96 -44.70 -53.54
CA LEU A 17 -0.28 -43.43 -53.44
C LEU A 17 1.07 -43.65 -52.77
N THR A 18 2.14 -43.13 -53.34
CA THR A 18 3.49 -43.35 -52.82
C THR A 18 4.36 -42.12 -52.96
N ASN A 19 5.25 -41.88 -51.99
CA ASN A 19 6.33 -40.87 -52.09
C ASN A 19 7.60 -41.47 -52.71
N ASP A 20 7.61 -42.75 -53.08
CA ASP A 20 8.78 -43.34 -53.72
C ASP A 20 8.73 -43.10 -55.22
N VAL A 21 9.63 -42.32 -55.75
CA VAL A 21 9.79 -41.96 -57.18
C VAL A 21 10.19 -43.15 -58.04
N ARG A 22 10.58 -44.29 -57.44
CA ARG A 22 10.93 -45.53 -58.08
C ARG A 22 10.01 -46.67 -57.69
N PRO A 23 8.74 -46.63 -58.20
CA PRO A 23 7.72 -47.56 -57.73
C PRO A 23 8.08 -48.99 -58.07
N GLU A 24 7.81 -49.90 -57.13
CA GLU A 24 7.96 -51.33 -57.27
C GLU A 24 6.57 -51.95 -57.40
N PHE A 25 6.41 -52.85 -58.42
CA PHE A 25 5.13 -53.50 -58.68
C PHE A 25 5.27 -55.02 -58.55
N ARG A 26 4.22 -55.65 -57.99
CA ARG A 26 4.05 -57.08 -57.93
C ARG A 26 2.82 -57.46 -58.76
N VAL A 27 2.97 -58.47 -59.64
CA VAL A 27 1.91 -58.97 -60.46
C VAL A 27 1.72 -60.46 -60.15
N THR A 28 0.50 -60.82 -59.81
CA THR A 28 0.10 -62.23 -59.56
C THR A 28 -0.69 -62.72 -60.79
N VAL A 29 -0.29 -63.85 -61.32
CA VAL A 29 -0.86 -64.43 -62.51
C VAL A 29 -0.96 -65.93 -62.31
N PRO A 30 -1.73 -66.73 -63.17
CA PRO A 30 -1.70 -68.15 -63.22
C PRO A 30 -0.27 -68.68 -63.51
N GLU A 31 0.03 -69.92 -63.06
CA GLU A 31 1.37 -70.54 -63.18
C GLU A 31 1.79 -70.78 -64.60
N ASP A 32 0.86 -70.90 -65.52
CA ASP A 32 1.09 -71.12 -66.97
C ASP A 32 1.51 -69.85 -67.72
N VAL A 33 1.49 -68.67 -67.06
CA VAL A 33 2.06 -67.45 -67.60
C VAL A 33 3.56 -67.52 -67.68
N ASN A 34 4.16 -67.33 -68.88
CA ASN A 34 5.56 -67.40 -69.14
C ASN A 34 6.24 -66.04 -69.36
N ARG A 35 5.46 -64.96 -69.53
CA ARG A 35 5.98 -63.59 -69.65
C ARG A 35 5.00 -62.57 -69.02
N VAL A 36 5.55 -61.64 -68.30
CA VAL A 36 4.82 -60.43 -67.79
C VAL A 36 5.65 -59.23 -68.15
N ARG A 37 5.04 -58.23 -68.79
CA ARG A 37 5.67 -56.94 -69.12
C ARG A 37 4.80 -55.73 -68.65
N LEU A 38 5.51 -54.65 -68.35
CA LEU A 38 4.90 -53.44 -67.79
C LEU A 38 5.19 -52.23 -68.67
N SER A 39 4.25 -51.27 -68.70
CA SER A 39 4.37 -50.02 -69.44
C SER A 39 3.74 -48.87 -68.69
N LEU A 40 4.42 -47.72 -68.62
CA LEU A 40 3.90 -46.45 -68.06
C LEU A 40 3.46 -45.44 -69.13
N ASP A 41 3.59 -45.84 -70.42
CA ASP A 41 3.29 -44.94 -71.58
C ASP A 41 2.14 -45.50 -72.47
N GLY A 42 1.25 -46.28 -71.89
CA GLY A 42 0.10 -46.86 -72.54
C GLY A 42 0.48 -47.94 -73.54
N GLY A 43 1.54 -48.68 -73.31
CA GLY A 43 1.98 -49.82 -74.14
C GLY A 43 2.88 -49.43 -75.31
N ARG A 44 3.41 -48.19 -75.34
CA ARG A 44 4.41 -47.77 -76.37
C ARG A 44 5.77 -48.34 -76.11
N LYS A 45 6.21 -48.40 -74.85
CA LYS A 45 7.42 -49.03 -74.40
C LYS A 45 7.10 -50.06 -73.32
N TRP A 46 7.69 -51.25 -73.43
CA TRP A 46 7.47 -52.34 -72.50
C TRP A 46 8.77 -52.75 -71.84
N VAL A 47 8.71 -53.07 -70.55
CA VAL A 47 9.74 -53.62 -69.75
C VAL A 47 9.33 -55.03 -69.24
N ASP A 48 10.22 -55.97 -69.28
CA ASP A 48 9.92 -57.31 -68.78
C ASP A 48 10.08 -57.40 -67.24
N ALA A 49 9.07 -57.95 -66.60
CA ALA A 49 9.08 -58.25 -65.18
C ALA A 49 10.01 -59.50 -64.91
N THR A 50 10.55 -59.55 -63.71
CA THR A 50 11.32 -60.71 -63.23
C THR A 50 10.43 -61.68 -62.46
N LYS A 51 10.48 -62.93 -62.78
CA LYS A 51 9.75 -63.99 -62.10
C LYS A 51 10.36 -64.21 -60.71
N ALA A 52 9.62 -63.93 -59.65
CA ALA A 52 10.05 -64.10 -58.26
C ALA A 52 9.71 -65.48 -57.71
N SER A 53 8.56 -66.06 -58.11
CA SER A 53 8.13 -67.43 -57.77
C SER A 53 7.05 -67.86 -58.78
N ALA A 54 6.49 -69.12 -58.61
CA ALA A 54 5.39 -69.55 -59.41
C ALA A 54 4.19 -68.60 -59.31
N GLY A 55 3.76 -68.11 -60.48
CA GLY A 55 2.63 -67.12 -60.56
C GLY A 55 2.91 -65.71 -60.03
N VAL A 56 4.13 -65.42 -59.56
CA VAL A 56 4.46 -64.05 -58.99
C VAL A 56 5.59 -63.41 -59.75
N TRP A 57 5.40 -62.23 -60.26
CA TRP A 57 6.38 -61.45 -61.01
C TRP A 57 6.55 -60.07 -60.32
N GLY A 58 7.76 -59.50 -60.32
CA GLY A 58 8.08 -58.21 -59.77
C GLY A 58 8.86 -57.36 -60.72
N TYR A 59 8.67 -56.04 -60.63
CA TYR A 59 9.46 -55.02 -61.33
C TYR A 59 9.64 -53.79 -60.50
N ALA A 60 10.87 -53.40 -60.20
CA ALA A 60 11.23 -52.11 -59.58
C ALA A 60 11.65 -51.14 -60.68
N TRP A 61 11.01 -50.00 -60.75
CA TRP A 61 11.31 -48.98 -61.77
C TRP A 61 12.71 -48.39 -61.55
N PRO A 62 13.64 -48.46 -62.53
CA PRO A 62 15.05 -48.09 -62.29
C PRO A 62 15.34 -46.58 -62.34
N SER A 63 14.41 -45.81 -62.87
CA SER A 63 14.50 -44.38 -63.00
C SER A 63 13.32 -43.69 -62.29
N ASP A 64 13.52 -42.44 -61.91
CA ASP A 64 12.47 -41.67 -61.24
C ASP A 64 11.27 -41.47 -62.19
N VAL A 65 10.10 -41.81 -61.66
CA VAL A 65 8.80 -41.51 -62.23
C VAL A 65 8.39 -40.10 -61.77
N THR A 66 7.80 -39.33 -62.63
CA THR A 66 7.44 -37.95 -62.34
C THR A 66 6.31 -37.86 -61.34
N GLU A 67 6.27 -36.77 -60.63
CA GLU A 67 5.16 -36.37 -59.76
C GLU A 67 3.81 -36.46 -60.44
N GLY A 68 2.76 -36.92 -59.74
CA GLY A 68 1.40 -36.96 -60.19
C GLY A 68 0.85 -38.35 -60.53
N ALA A 69 -0.35 -38.39 -61.15
CA ALA A 69 -1.09 -39.60 -61.44
C ALA A 69 -0.51 -40.34 -62.66
N HIS A 70 -0.39 -41.63 -62.55
CA HIS A 70 0.13 -42.56 -63.54
C HIS A 70 -0.77 -43.75 -63.74
N VAL A 71 -0.74 -44.36 -64.93
CA VAL A 71 -1.43 -45.61 -65.27
C VAL A 71 -0.37 -46.65 -65.63
N LEU A 72 -0.23 -47.67 -64.79
CA LEU A 72 0.54 -48.86 -65.16
C LEU A 72 -0.31 -49.79 -66.04
N THR A 73 0.20 -50.14 -67.19
CA THR A 73 -0.37 -51.20 -68.04
C THR A 73 0.47 -52.45 -67.90
N VAL A 74 -0.15 -53.56 -67.58
CA VAL A 74 0.49 -54.87 -67.44
C VAL A 74 -0.08 -55.80 -68.49
N GLU A 75 0.83 -56.46 -69.21
CA GLU A 75 0.48 -57.54 -70.16
C GLU A 75 1.05 -58.85 -69.65
N ALA A 76 0.26 -59.92 -69.61
CA ALA A 76 0.71 -61.26 -69.26
C ALA A 76 0.42 -62.18 -70.48
N THR A 77 1.45 -63.02 -70.83
CA THR A 77 1.36 -64.02 -71.91
C THR A 77 1.54 -65.36 -71.35
N ASP A 78 0.63 -66.33 -71.64
CA ASP A 78 0.76 -67.74 -71.27
C ASP A 78 1.66 -68.57 -72.20
N ILE A 79 1.87 -69.84 -71.87
CA ILE A 79 2.69 -70.76 -72.67
C ILE A 79 2.05 -71.03 -74.04
N ALA A 80 0.72 -70.86 -74.17
CA ALA A 80 -0.04 -71.02 -75.41
C ALA A 80 0.03 -69.81 -76.32
N GLY A 81 0.51 -68.62 -75.82
CA GLY A 81 0.61 -67.36 -76.52
C GLY A 81 -0.61 -66.44 -76.36
N ASN A 82 -1.57 -66.80 -75.47
CA ASN A 82 -2.68 -65.92 -75.15
C ASN A 82 -2.15 -64.73 -74.29
N THR A 83 -2.70 -63.56 -74.57
CA THR A 83 -2.32 -62.35 -73.88
C THR A 83 -3.52 -61.72 -73.17
N VAL A 84 -3.32 -61.15 -72.00
CA VAL A 84 -4.29 -60.38 -71.27
C VAL A 84 -3.62 -59.12 -70.76
N MET A 85 -4.35 -58.02 -70.80
CA MET A 85 -3.91 -56.69 -70.22
C MET A 85 -4.80 -56.29 -69.11
N ARG A 86 -4.18 -55.66 -68.08
CA ARG A 86 -4.84 -54.95 -66.97
C ARG A 86 -4.07 -53.69 -66.65
N THR A 87 -4.74 -52.72 -66.03
CA THR A 87 -4.15 -51.46 -65.58
C THR A 87 -4.29 -51.32 -64.10
N LEU A 88 -3.33 -50.55 -63.49
CA LEU A 88 -3.36 -50.06 -62.13
C LEU A 88 -3.13 -48.55 -62.19
N ASP A 89 -4.04 -47.80 -61.63
CA ASP A 89 -3.86 -46.36 -61.41
C ASP A 89 -3.06 -46.20 -60.10
N PHE A 90 -2.02 -45.37 -60.10
CA PHE A 90 -1.22 -45.01 -58.94
C PHE A 90 -0.76 -43.56 -59.04
N THR A 91 -0.35 -42.99 -57.92
CA THR A 91 0.10 -41.59 -57.87
C THR A 91 1.45 -41.55 -57.16
N ILE A 92 2.38 -40.80 -57.77
CA ILE A 92 3.61 -40.34 -57.08
C ILE A 92 3.31 -39.01 -56.48
N ASP A 93 3.50 -38.87 -55.16
CA ASP A 93 3.35 -37.60 -54.43
C ASP A 93 4.56 -37.46 -53.44
N THR A 94 5.44 -36.55 -53.77
CA THR A 94 6.69 -36.26 -53.02
C THR A 94 6.62 -34.87 -52.36
N THR A 95 5.50 -34.20 -52.47
CA THR A 95 5.35 -32.79 -52.03
C THR A 95 4.52 -32.70 -50.77
N LEU A 96 4.98 -31.89 -49.85
CA LEU A 96 4.23 -31.53 -48.64
C LEU A 96 4.63 -30.13 -48.19
N SER A 97 3.63 -29.28 -47.96
CA SER A 97 3.83 -27.92 -47.50
C SER A 97 4.42 -27.89 -46.09
N THR A 98 5.25 -26.88 -45.81
CA THR A 98 5.76 -26.65 -44.46
C THR A 98 4.69 -25.99 -43.61
N PRO A 99 4.18 -26.66 -42.56
CA PRO A 99 3.14 -26.08 -41.70
C PRO A 99 3.70 -24.95 -40.85
N THR A 100 2.82 -24.07 -40.42
CA THR A 100 3.11 -23.04 -39.40
C THR A 100 2.12 -23.13 -38.26
N ILE A 101 2.53 -22.68 -37.08
CA ILE A 101 1.70 -22.61 -35.87
C ILE A 101 1.81 -21.20 -35.28
N GLU A 102 0.68 -20.65 -34.91
CA GLU A 102 0.60 -19.34 -34.25
C GLU A 102 -0.43 -19.38 -33.13
N LEU A 103 -0.27 -18.53 -32.12
CA LEU A 103 -1.27 -18.31 -31.09
C LEU A 103 -2.48 -17.60 -31.73
N ASP A 104 -3.72 -18.03 -31.42
CA ASP A 104 -4.93 -17.35 -31.94
C ASP A 104 -4.99 -15.92 -31.36
N GLY A 105 -5.22 -14.93 -32.23
CA GLY A 105 -5.19 -13.51 -31.84
C GLY A 105 -6.05 -13.13 -30.61
N PRO A 106 -7.26 -13.67 -30.41
CA PRO A 106 -8.04 -13.47 -29.20
C PRO A 106 -7.43 -14.04 -27.92
N ASP A 107 -6.53 -15.02 -28.05
CA ASP A 107 -5.83 -15.66 -26.95
C ASP A 107 -4.43 -15.07 -26.69
N ASP A 108 -3.94 -14.22 -27.59
CA ASP A 108 -2.77 -13.36 -27.37
C ASP A 108 -3.25 -12.13 -26.60
N THR A 109 -3.22 -12.23 -25.25
CA THR A 109 -3.88 -11.27 -24.36
C THR A 109 -2.92 -10.19 -23.89
N GLY A 110 -3.44 -9.08 -23.36
CA GLY A 110 -2.62 -7.95 -22.93
C GLY A 110 -1.92 -7.24 -24.10
N VAL A 111 -0.61 -7.35 -24.18
CA VAL A 111 0.18 -6.81 -25.29
C VAL A 111 0.13 -7.78 -26.47
N GLN A 112 -0.35 -7.30 -27.63
CA GLN A 112 -0.56 -8.15 -28.81
C GLN A 112 0.74 -8.50 -29.52
N SER A 113 0.83 -9.74 -30.05
CA SER A 113 1.92 -10.26 -30.85
C SER A 113 3.22 -10.53 -30.09
N ASP A 114 3.15 -10.71 -28.78
CA ASP A 114 4.29 -11.08 -27.93
C ASP A 114 4.29 -12.56 -27.54
N ASN A 115 3.21 -13.30 -27.90
CA ASN A 115 2.99 -14.70 -27.54
C ASN A 115 2.91 -14.93 -26.02
N LEU A 116 2.40 -13.95 -25.29
CA LEU A 116 2.08 -14.04 -23.88
C LEU A 116 0.55 -14.12 -23.72
N THR A 117 0.06 -14.99 -22.86
CA THR A 117 -1.37 -15.18 -22.69
C THR A 117 -1.77 -15.40 -21.24
N ASN A 118 -2.88 -14.81 -20.83
CA ASN A 118 -3.54 -15.14 -19.55
C ASN A 118 -4.58 -16.25 -19.69
N ARG A 119 -4.68 -16.88 -20.87
CA ARG A 119 -5.59 -18.00 -21.10
C ARG A 119 -4.93 -19.30 -20.67
N PRO A 120 -5.49 -20.04 -19.70
CA PRO A 120 -4.92 -21.34 -19.30
C PRO A 120 -5.13 -22.42 -20.36
N GLN A 121 -6.03 -22.23 -21.32
CA GLN A 121 -6.27 -23.11 -22.47
C GLN A 121 -6.20 -22.31 -23.77
N PRO A 122 -4.98 -21.87 -24.18
CA PRO A 122 -4.83 -21.07 -25.39
C PRO A 122 -5.08 -21.90 -26.64
N THR A 123 -5.71 -21.30 -27.65
CA THR A 123 -5.94 -21.91 -28.96
C THR A 123 -4.81 -21.53 -29.92
N PHE A 124 -4.39 -22.49 -30.72
CA PHE A 124 -3.38 -22.33 -31.75
C PHE A 124 -3.96 -22.59 -33.13
N ILE A 125 -3.63 -21.75 -34.08
CA ILE A 125 -4.01 -21.89 -35.50
C ILE A 125 -2.83 -22.51 -36.23
N LEU A 126 -3.12 -23.58 -37.01
CA LEU A 126 -2.17 -24.25 -37.86
C LEU A 126 -2.46 -23.88 -39.30
N LYS A 127 -1.48 -23.34 -40.02
CA LYS A 127 -1.60 -22.92 -41.43
C LYS A 127 -0.70 -23.78 -42.32
N HIS A 128 -0.95 -23.72 -43.64
CA HIS A 128 -0.21 -24.47 -44.67
C HIS A 128 -0.20 -25.99 -44.42
N VAL A 129 -1.36 -26.50 -43.96
CA VAL A 129 -1.59 -27.93 -43.89
C VAL A 129 -2.36 -28.32 -45.14
N ASP A 130 -1.76 -29.21 -45.94
CA ASP A 130 -2.31 -29.63 -47.23
C ASP A 130 -3.61 -30.46 -47.05
N ALA A 131 -4.45 -30.49 -48.08
CA ALA A 131 -5.80 -31.14 -48.02
C ALA A 131 -5.71 -32.65 -47.87
N ASP A 132 -4.63 -33.25 -48.27
CA ASP A 132 -4.33 -34.68 -48.23
C ASP A 132 -3.59 -35.13 -46.94
N ALA A 133 -3.44 -34.23 -45.97
CA ALA A 133 -2.87 -34.57 -44.68
C ALA A 133 -3.61 -35.77 -44.06
N ALA A 134 -2.90 -36.83 -43.78
CA ALA A 134 -3.36 -38.03 -43.10
C ALA A 134 -3.27 -37.90 -41.57
N SER A 135 -2.24 -37.15 -41.10
CA SER A 135 -2.01 -36.91 -39.67
C SER A 135 -1.44 -35.52 -39.42
N VAL A 136 -1.99 -34.82 -38.42
CA VAL A 136 -1.48 -33.53 -37.95
C VAL A 136 -1.30 -33.62 -36.44
N VAL A 137 -0.07 -33.58 -36.00
CA VAL A 137 0.32 -33.76 -34.57
C VAL A 137 1.03 -32.55 -34.07
N VAL A 138 0.57 -32.01 -32.93
CA VAL A 138 1.20 -30.92 -32.19
C VAL A 138 2.04 -31.53 -31.05
N SER A 139 3.34 -31.25 -31.06
CA SER A 139 4.25 -31.58 -29.96
C SER A 139 4.37 -30.37 -29.05
N VAL A 140 4.04 -30.52 -27.77
CA VAL A 140 4.13 -29.49 -26.73
C VAL A 140 5.22 -29.86 -25.73
N LYS A 141 6.19 -28.99 -25.58
CA LYS A 141 7.29 -29.15 -24.62
C LYS A 141 7.14 -28.13 -23.49
N HIS A 142 7.06 -28.61 -22.24
CA HIS A 142 7.06 -27.85 -21.02
C HIS A 142 7.84 -28.53 -19.91
N GLY A 143 8.65 -27.79 -19.12
CA GLY A 143 9.41 -28.34 -18.00
C GLY A 143 10.31 -29.53 -18.35
N GLY A 144 10.83 -29.60 -19.60
CA GLY A 144 11.65 -30.70 -20.08
C GLY A 144 10.88 -31.91 -20.61
N THR A 145 9.57 -31.97 -20.43
CA THR A 145 8.68 -33.04 -20.92
C THR A 145 8.07 -32.64 -22.26
N THR A 146 7.98 -33.58 -23.22
CA THR A 146 7.30 -33.41 -24.49
C THR A 146 6.10 -34.34 -24.54
N THR A 147 4.93 -33.79 -24.85
CA THR A 147 3.67 -34.53 -25.06
C THR A 147 3.13 -34.19 -26.42
N THR A 148 2.54 -35.21 -27.09
CA THR A 148 1.98 -35.04 -28.44
C THR A 148 0.47 -35.12 -28.42
N PHE A 149 -0.17 -34.31 -29.26
CA PHE A 149 -1.63 -34.19 -29.38
C PHE A 149 -2.02 -34.20 -30.86
N ALA A 150 -3.15 -34.78 -31.16
CA ALA A 150 -3.75 -34.64 -32.50
C ALA A 150 -4.40 -33.27 -32.62
N ALA A 151 -4.12 -32.59 -33.73
CA ALA A 151 -4.86 -31.37 -34.06
C ALA A 151 -6.25 -31.70 -34.61
N THR A 152 -7.17 -30.74 -34.52
CA THR A 152 -8.51 -30.85 -35.02
C THR A 152 -8.77 -29.98 -36.26
N ASN A 153 -9.44 -30.52 -37.29
CA ASN A 153 -9.82 -29.74 -38.43
C ASN A 153 -11.32 -29.41 -38.35
N GLY A 154 -11.65 -28.12 -38.37
CA GLY A 154 -13.02 -27.61 -38.26
C GLY A 154 -13.36 -26.53 -39.32
N ALA A 155 -14.49 -25.87 -39.20
CA ALA A 155 -14.92 -24.81 -40.10
C ALA A 155 -13.94 -23.62 -40.20
N GLY A 156 -12.98 -23.49 -39.27
CA GLY A 156 -11.94 -22.45 -39.25
C GLY A 156 -10.54 -22.97 -39.59
N GLY A 157 -10.43 -24.19 -40.16
CA GLY A 157 -9.12 -24.81 -40.42
C GLY A 157 -8.58 -25.66 -39.27
N TRP A 158 -7.29 -26.02 -39.36
CA TRP A 158 -6.63 -26.82 -38.35
C TRP A 158 -6.33 -26.02 -37.10
N ARG A 159 -6.66 -26.56 -35.94
CA ARG A 159 -6.48 -25.92 -34.63
C ARG A 159 -6.02 -26.92 -33.57
N PHE A 160 -5.37 -26.39 -32.56
CA PHE A 160 -5.04 -27.11 -31.33
C PHE A 160 -5.41 -26.26 -30.12
N THR A 161 -6.15 -26.83 -29.18
CA THR A 161 -6.47 -26.24 -27.87
C THR A 161 -6.21 -27.31 -26.81
N PRO A 162 -5.46 -27.04 -25.74
CA PRO A 162 -5.25 -27.99 -24.65
C PRO A 162 -6.57 -28.41 -24.03
N ALA A 163 -6.71 -29.70 -23.68
CA ALA A 163 -7.90 -30.23 -23.02
C ALA A 163 -7.98 -29.89 -21.51
N SER A 164 -6.89 -29.43 -20.92
CA SER A 164 -6.80 -29.02 -19.52
C SER A 164 -5.99 -27.73 -19.42
N ASP A 165 -6.16 -27.02 -18.30
CA ASP A 165 -5.43 -25.81 -18.00
C ASP A 165 -3.91 -26.04 -17.97
N TRP A 166 -3.20 -25.17 -18.64
CA TRP A 166 -1.75 -25.09 -18.55
C TRP A 166 -1.37 -24.24 -17.32
N ALA A 167 -0.33 -24.66 -16.63
CA ALA A 167 0.29 -23.87 -15.56
C ALA A 167 1.06 -22.69 -16.16
N ASP A 168 1.31 -21.68 -15.34
CA ASP A 168 2.16 -20.56 -15.74
C ASP A 168 3.56 -21.03 -16.16
N GLY A 169 4.08 -20.42 -17.22
CA GLY A 169 5.40 -20.71 -17.75
C GLY A 169 5.47 -20.85 -19.26
N ALA A 170 6.67 -21.19 -19.75
CA ALA A 170 6.97 -21.28 -21.18
C ALA A 170 6.62 -22.66 -21.76
N TYR A 171 5.91 -22.64 -22.89
CA TYR A 171 5.56 -23.79 -23.70
C TYR A 171 6.16 -23.64 -25.11
N THR A 172 6.83 -24.67 -25.60
CA THR A 172 7.35 -24.68 -26.98
C THR A 172 6.54 -25.71 -27.78
N LEU A 173 5.90 -25.23 -28.85
CA LEU A 173 5.05 -26.05 -29.70
C LEU A 173 5.70 -26.23 -31.09
N SER A 174 5.54 -27.41 -31.65
CA SER A 174 5.83 -27.66 -33.07
C SER A 174 4.79 -28.60 -33.68
N VAL A 175 4.57 -28.45 -34.98
CA VAL A 175 3.61 -29.26 -35.73
C VAL A 175 4.34 -30.22 -36.62
N THR A 176 3.90 -31.47 -36.64
CA THR A 176 4.31 -32.49 -37.62
C THR A 176 3.09 -32.83 -38.45
N VAL A 177 3.20 -32.71 -39.73
CA VAL A 177 2.21 -33.17 -40.71
C VAL A 177 2.74 -34.37 -41.46
N THR A 178 1.92 -35.42 -41.61
CA THR A 178 2.17 -36.54 -42.51
C THR A 178 1.04 -36.59 -43.48
N ASP A 179 1.30 -36.64 -44.77
CA ASP A 179 0.27 -36.79 -45.81
C ASP A 179 -0.08 -38.26 -46.05
N LYS A 180 -0.98 -38.52 -46.98
CA LYS A 180 -1.40 -39.89 -47.33
C LYS A 180 -0.30 -40.65 -48.04
N ALA A 181 0.59 -39.98 -48.79
CA ALA A 181 1.76 -40.56 -49.43
C ALA A 181 2.88 -40.93 -48.48
N GLY A 182 2.81 -40.46 -47.20
CA GLY A 182 3.81 -40.70 -46.19
C GLY A 182 4.92 -39.62 -46.13
N ASN A 183 4.78 -38.51 -46.85
CA ASN A 183 5.70 -37.38 -46.68
C ASN A 183 5.52 -36.78 -45.28
N VAL A 184 6.62 -36.30 -44.70
CA VAL A 184 6.61 -35.68 -43.35
C VAL A 184 7.20 -34.31 -43.41
N SER A 185 6.51 -33.35 -42.84
CA SER A 185 6.96 -31.94 -42.72
C SER A 185 6.78 -31.41 -41.28
N HIS A 186 7.67 -30.51 -40.90
CA HIS A 186 7.69 -29.92 -39.55
C HIS A 186 7.63 -28.41 -39.59
N SER A 187 6.90 -27.81 -38.62
CA SER A 187 6.93 -26.39 -38.44
C SER A 187 8.23 -25.91 -37.75
N VAL A 188 8.52 -24.61 -37.88
CA VAL A 188 9.39 -23.91 -36.93
C VAL A 188 8.71 -23.94 -35.56
N PRO A 189 9.45 -24.18 -34.46
CA PRO A 189 8.88 -24.14 -33.12
C PRO A 189 8.38 -22.74 -32.73
N LEU A 190 7.21 -22.67 -32.10
CA LEU A 190 6.63 -21.48 -31.48
C LEU A 190 6.82 -21.59 -29.98
N THR A 191 7.30 -20.53 -29.33
CA THR A 191 7.29 -20.42 -27.87
C THR A 191 6.21 -19.45 -27.42
N VAL A 192 5.37 -19.91 -26.50
CA VAL A 192 4.29 -19.13 -25.87
C VAL A 192 4.49 -19.18 -24.35
N ASN A 193 4.27 -18.07 -23.68
CA ASN A 193 4.25 -17.99 -22.22
C ASN A 193 2.81 -17.89 -21.73
N VAL A 194 2.46 -18.73 -20.76
CA VAL A 194 1.19 -18.64 -20.02
C VAL A 194 1.48 -17.93 -18.70
N ASP A 195 0.71 -16.91 -18.40
CA ASP A 195 0.76 -16.15 -17.15
C ASP A 195 -0.67 -15.76 -16.78
N THR A 196 -1.20 -16.38 -15.74
CA THR A 196 -2.62 -16.27 -15.37
C THR A 196 -2.84 -15.46 -14.08
N HIS A 197 -1.78 -14.89 -13.49
CA HIS A 197 -1.86 -14.26 -12.19
C HIS A 197 -1.06 -12.95 -12.13
N VAL A 198 -1.63 -11.97 -11.44
CA VAL A 198 -0.95 -10.76 -11.01
C VAL A 198 -1.29 -10.46 -9.55
N THR A 199 -0.38 -9.85 -8.81
CA THR A 199 -0.57 -9.47 -7.40
C THR A 199 -0.27 -7.99 -7.18
N ILE A 200 -0.79 -7.46 -6.08
CA ILE A 200 -0.33 -6.19 -5.50
C ILE A 200 0.33 -6.57 -4.18
N ASP A 201 1.64 -6.35 -4.07
CA ASP A 201 2.42 -6.79 -2.92
C ASP A 201 2.22 -5.87 -1.73
N SER A 202 2.15 -4.55 -1.97
CA SER A 202 1.88 -3.58 -0.91
C SER A 202 1.32 -2.27 -1.45
N ILE A 203 0.55 -1.57 -0.60
CA ILE A 203 0.13 -0.19 -0.78
C ILE A 203 0.53 0.56 0.49
N VAL A 204 1.25 1.66 0.35
CA VAL A 204 1.77 2.46 1.46
C VAL A 204 1.39 3.92 1.26
N LEU A 205 0.87 4.56 2.31
CA LEU A 205 0.77 6.01 2.42
C LEU A 205 2.17 6.54 2.78
N VAL A 206 2.84 7.22 1.85
CA VAL A 206 4.24 7.65 2.01
C VAL A 206 4.38 8.83 2.96
N ASN A 207 3.44 9.78 2.89
CA ASN A 207 3.37 10.93 3.78
C ASN A 207 2.42 10.69 4.97
N ASP A 208 2.51 9.48 5.53
CA ASP A 208 1.91 9.11 6.81
C ASP A 208 2.60 9.93 7.90
N SER A 209 1.88 10.84 8.53
CA SER A 209 2.43 11.82 9.46
C SER A 209 2.09 11.45 10.91
N GLY A 210 2.76 12.07 11.88
CA GLY A 210 2.55 11.76 13.29
C GLY A 210 2.95 10.34 13.65
N VAL A 211 2.01 9.45 13.91
CA VAL A 211 2.26 8.05 14.24
C VAL A 211 2.37 7.21 12.96
N ILE A 212 3.59 6.87 12.60
CA ILE A 212 3.89 6.14 11.35
C ILE A 212 3.27 4.74 11.34
N GLY A 213 2.58 4.40 10.25
CA GLY A 213 2.02 3.06 9.99
C GLY A 213 0.55 2.91 10.39
N ASP A 214 -0.11 3.95 10.86
CA ASP A 214 -1.55 3.92 11.17
C ASP A 214 -2.43 4.45 10.03
N ASN A 215 -1.83 4.95 8.93
CA ASN A 215 -2.49 5.52 7.77
C ASN A 215 -3.35 6.76 8.11
N LEU A 216 -2.96 7.50 9.12
CA LEU A 216 -3.55 8.77 9.52
C LEU A 216 -2.56 9.88 9.19
N THR A 217 -3.01 10.92 8.47
CA THR A 217 -2.11 11.99 8.02
C THR A 217 -2.79 13.35 8.04
N ASN A 218 -2.02 14.39 8.34
CA ASN A 218 -2.46 15.78 8.19
C ASN A 218 -2.17 16.35 6.80
N GLU A 219 -1.60 15.56 5.91
CA GLU A 219 -1.31 15.96 4.55
C GLU A 219 -2.54 15.78 3.65
N VAL A 220 -3.13 16.89 3.22
CA VAL A 220 -4.33 16.90 2.36
C VAL A 220 -4.09 16.38 0.95
N ARG A 221 -2.84 16.24 0.52
CA ARG A 221 -2.42 15.66 -0.76
C ARG A 221 -1.67 14.37 -0.53
N PRO A 222 -2.40 13.27 -0.30
CA PRO A 222 -1.76 12.01 0.05
C PRO A 222 -0.87 11.48 -1.09
N HIS A 223 0.29 10.96 -0.71
CA HIS A 223 1.26 10.32 -1.58
C HIS A 223 1.25 8.82 -1.33
N PHE A 224 0.96 8.04 -2.36
CA PHE A 224 0.91 6.59 -2.28
C PHE A 224 2.04 5.95 -3.07
N ARG A 225 2.58 4.86 -2.51
CA ARG A 225 3.47 3.93 -3.20
C ARG A 225 2.80 2.58 -3.27
N VAL A 226 2.84 1.98 -4.46
CA VAL A 226 2.31 0.65 -4.74
C VAL A 226 3.44 -0.22 -5.24
N THR A 227 3.68 -1.34 -4.59
CA THR A 227 4.68 -2.34 -5.00
C THR A 227 3.97 -3.53 -5.63
N VAL A 228 4.43 -3.94 -6.80
CA VAL A 228 3.85 -5.00 -7.64
C VAL A 228 4.96 -5.81 -8.30
N PRO A 229 4.70 -7.00 -8.87
CA PRO A 229 5.64 -7.73 -9.71
C PRO A 229 6.18 -6.89 -10.89
N GLY A 230 7.37 -7.26 -11.36
CA GLY A 230 8.08 -6.49 -12.40
C GLY A 230 7.46 -6.51 -13.80
N ASP A 231 6.52 -7.41 -14.05
CA ASP A 231 5.76 -7.58 -15.29
C ASP A 231 4.46 -6.74 -15.34
N VAL A 232 4.13 -6.05 -14.26
CA VAL A 232 3.02 -5.09 -14.23
C VAL A 232 3.37 -3.87 -15.08
N ASN A 233 2.51 -3.55 -16.03
CA ASN A 233 2.69 -2.43 -16.97
C ASN A 233 1.74 -1.25 -16.72
N VAL A 234 0.69 -1.43 -15.90
CA VAL A 234 -0.25 -0.37 -15.53
C VAL A 234 -0.65 -0.51 -14.07
N VAL A 235 -0.51 0.57 -13.30
CA VAL A 235 -1.10 0.71 -11.96
C VAL A 235 -1.96 1.96 -11.96
N ARG A 236 -3.21 1.82 -11.50
CA ARG A 236 -4.15 2.94 -11.43
C ARG A 236 -4.86 2.98 -10.08
N LEU A 237 -5.20 4.19 -9.65
CA LEU A 237 -5.75 4.48 -8.34
C LEU A 237 -7.12 5.16 -8.46
N SER A 238 -7.99 4.93 -7.46
CA SER A 238 -9.31 5.54 -7.36
C SER A 238 -9.66 5.84 -5.91
N LEU A 239 -10.24 7.03 -5.64
CA LEU A 239 -10.80 7.42 -4.33
C LEU A 239 -12.34 7.39 -4.33
N ASN A 240 -12.98 6.84 -5.36
CA ASN A 240 -14.43 6.83 -5.51
C ASN A 240 -14.97 5.48 -5.98
N ASP A 241 -14.45 4.40 -5.42
CA ASP A 241 -14.86 3.01 -5.69
C ASP A 241 -14.76 2.63 -7.18
N GLY A 242 -13.69 3.08 -7.85
CA GLY A 242 -13.43 2.75 -9.24
C GLY A 242 -14.29 3.49 -10.27
N LYS A 243 -15.04 4.53 -9.87
CA LYS A 243 -15.82 5.33 -10.83
C LYS A 243 -14.92 6.18 -11.73
N THR A 244 -13.84 6.68 -11.18
CA THR A 244 -12.77 7.36 -11.92
C THR A 244 -11.42 6.82 -11.51
N TRP A 245 -10.50 6.73 -12.47
CA TRP A 245 -9.17 6.19 -12.26
C TRP A 245 -8.09 7.18 -12.70
N VAL A 246 -7.00 7.22 -11.95
CA VAL A 246 -5.78 7.95 -12.30
C VAL A 246 -4.61 6.96 -12.39
N ASN A 247 -3.72 7.16 -13.34
CA ASN A 247 -2.56 6.29 -13.51
C ASN A 247 -1.42 6.73 -12.59
N ALA A 248 -0.82 5.77 -11.90
CA ALA A 248 0.44 5.97 -11.19
C ALA A 248 1.62 6.10 -12.18
N THR A 249 2.71 6.64 -11.71
CA THR A 249 3.98 6.72 -12.43
C THR A 249 4.95 5.70 -11.87
N GLN A 250 5.56 4.91 -12.73
CA GLN A 250 6.59 3.95 -12.31
C GLN A 250 7.85 4.71 -11.90
N SER A 251 8.30 4.51 -10.66
CA SER A 251 9.52 5.12 -10.10
C SER A 251 10.72 4.18 -10.20
N ALA A 252 10.48 2.87 -10.10
CA ALA A 252 11.45 1.79 -10.30
C ALA A 252 10.73 0.53 -10.79
N ALA A 253 11.47 -0.51 -11.18
CA ALA A 253 10.88 -1.80 -11.55
C ALA A 253 10.07 -2.36 -10.36
N GLY A 254 8.76 -2.52 -10.58
CA GLY A 254 7.83 -2.98 -9.54
C GLY A 254 7.33 -1.91 -8.57
N ASP A 255 7.88 -0.70 -8.57
CA ASP A 255 7.45 0.38 -7.70
C ASP A 255 6.75 1.49 -8.48
N TRP A 256 5.56 1.85 -8.04
CA TRP A 256 4.70 2.86 -8.63
C TRP A 256 4.29 3.90 -7.61
N GLU A 257 4.27 5.17 -7.99
CA GLU A 257 3.94 6.28 -7.10
C GLU A 257 2.88 7.20 -7.70
N TYR A 258 2.05 7.74 -6.80
CA TYR A 258 1.07 8.76 -7.16
C TYR A 258 0.86 9.75 -6.01
N ILE A 259 1.02 11.04 -6.31
CA ILE A 259 0.69 12.14 -5.41
C ILE A 259 -0.64 12.72 -5.86
N TRP A 260 -1.62 12.78 -4.94
CA TRP A 260 -2.91 13.38 -5.27
C TRP A 260 -2.74 14.87 -5.53
N PRO A 261 -3.16 15.40 -6.70
CA PRO A 261 -2.89 16.80 -7.07
C PRO A 261 -3.82 17.78 -6.34
N ASP A 262 -5.03 17.36 -6.01
CA ASP A 262 -6.05 18.15 -5.34
C ASP A 262 -6.15 17.77 -3.86
N ASP A 263 -6.64 18.71 -3.04
CA ASP A 263 -6.85 18.47 -1.63
C ASP A 263 -7.96 17.41 -1.42
N VAL A 264 -7.63 16.36 -0.69
CA VAL A 264 -8.58 15.34 -0.23
C VAL A 264 -9.23 15.85 1.05
N THR A 265 -10.54 15.69 1.15
CA THR A 265 -11.33 16.22 2.28
C THR A 265 -10.97 15.53 3.59
N GLU A 266 -11.19 16.23 4.68
CA GLU A 266 -11.16 15.72 6.05
C GLU A 266 -11.94 14.41 6.20
N GLY A 267 -11.41 13.45 6.98
CA GLY A 267 -12.07 12.20 7.35
C GLY A 267 -11.53 10.95 6.68
N LYS A 268 -12.29 9.85 6.80
CA LYS A 268 -11.89 8.53 6.31
C LYS A 268 -12.10 8.38 4.81
N HIS A 269 -11.14 7.77 4.15
CA HIS A 269 -11.13 7.48 2.72
C HIS A 269 -10.71 6.03 2.46
N THR A 270 -11.15 5.51 1.33
CA THR A 270 -10.70 4.22 0.80
C THR A 270 -10.03 4.44 -0.55
N LEU A 271 -8.76 4.13 -0.62
CA LEU A 271 -8.03 4.04 -1.88
C LEU A 271 -8.26 2.65 -2.49
N THR A 272 -8.70 2.60 -3.74
CA THR A 272 -8.74 1.37 -4.54
C THR A 272 -7.60 1.42 -5.56
N VAL A 273 -6.78 0.39 -5.60
CA VAL A 273 -5.67 0.23 -6.54
C VAL A 273 -5.98 -0.94 -7.46
N GLU A 274 -5.79 -0.76 -8.77
CA GLU A 274 -5.81 -1.84 -9.77
C GLU A 274 -4.44 -1.91 -10.45
N ALA A 275 -3.86 -3.10 -10.48
CA ALA A 275 -2.66 -3.44 -11.23
C ALA A 275 -3.04 -4.30 -12.45
N THR A 276 -2.43 -4.04 -13.59
CA THR A 276 -2.56 -4.86 -14.80
C THR A 276 -1.16 -5.21 -15.30
N ASP A 277 -0.91 -6.51 -15.55
CA ASP A 277 0.36 -6.99 -16.10
C ASP A 277 0.39 -6.98 -17.64
N ILE A 278 1.51 -7.39 -18.21
CA ILE A 278 1.69 -7.46 -19.66
C ILE A 278 0.84 -8.57 -20.31
N ALA A 279 0.48 -9.62 -19.57
CA ALA A 279 -0.43 -10.70 -20.02
C ALA A 279 -1.91 -10.26 -19.99
N GLY A 280 -2.23 -9.14 -19.33
CA GLY A 280 -3.58 -8.61 -19.19
C GLY A 280 -4.33 -9.10 -17.96
N ASN A 281 -3.66 -9.78 -17.00
CA ASN A 281 -4.27 -10.10 -15.70
C ASN A 281 -4.47 -8.84 -14.88
N LYS A 282 -5.48 -8.89 -13.99
CA LYS A 282 -5.82 -7.76 -13.12
C LYS A 282 -5.91 -8.18 -11.67
N ALA A 283 -5.28 -7.40 -10.80
CA ALA A 283 -5.44 -7.47 -9.36
C ALA A 283 -6.01 -6.16 -8.83
N THR A 284 -6.83 -6.24 -7.77
CA THR A 284 -7.38 -5.07 -7.09
C THR A 284 -7.17 -5.21 -5.60
N GLN A 285 -6.71 -4.14 -4.95
CA GLN A 285 -6.52 -4.06 -3.50
C GLN A 285 -6.95 -2.70 -2.98
N MET A 286 -7.36 -2.64 -1.70
CA MET A 286 -7.81 -1.41 -1.05
C MET A 286 -6.93 -1.06 0.13
N LEU A 287 -6.76 0.24 0.37
CA LEU A 287 -6.14 0.81 1.56
C LEU A 287 -7.11 1.81 2.19
N GLU A 288 -7.45 1.63 3.47
CA GLU A 288 -8.15 2.66 4.24
C GLU A 288 -7.12 3.64 4.82
N PHE A 289 -7.42 4.94 4.73
CA PHE A 289 -6.61 6.00 5.32
C PHE A 289 -7.50 7.13 5.78
N THR A 290 -6.96 8.02 6.61
CA THR A 290 -7.70 9.16 7.16
C THR A 290 -6.89 10.43 6.95
N ILE A 291 -7.56 11.48 6.47
CA ILE A 291 -7.05 12.85 6.52
C ILE A 291 -7.58 13.48 7.79
N ASP A 292 -6.69 14.00 8.63
CA ASP A 292 -7.02 14.73 9.85
C ASP A 292 -6.11 15.95 9.95
N THR A 293 -6.69 17.10 9.73
CA THR A 293 -6.01 18.40 9.74
C THR A 293 -6.42 19.26 10.94
N THR A 294 -7.21 18.69 11.85
CA THR A 294 -7.84 19.44 12.94
C THR A 294 -7.30 19.04 14.29
N LEU A 295 -6.97 20.05 15.12
CA LEU A 295 -6.60 19.87 16.50
C LEU A 295 -7.11 21.02 17.34
N SER A 296 -7.81 20.74 18.43
CA SER A 296 -8.33 21.75 19.36
C SER A 296 -7.19 22.52 20.03
N THR A 297 -7.45 23.81 20.30
CA THR A 297 -6.51 24.62 21.08
C THR A 297 -6.68 24.32 22.58
N PRO A 298 -5.63 23.84 23.26
CA PRO A 298 -5.68 23.54 24.67
C PRO A 298 -5.78 24.81 25.52
N THR A 299 -6.25 24.68 26.74
CA THR A 299 -6.26 25.74 27.76
C THR A 299 -5.68 25.22 29.05
N ILE A 300 -4.99 26.08 29.80
CA ILE A 300 -4.43 25.80 31.13
C ILE A 300 -4.87 26.89 32.11
N ARG A 301 -5.21 26.49 33.32
CA ARG A 301 -5.56 27.41 34.42
C ARG A 301 -5.04 26.87 35.75
N LEU A 302 -4.73 27.79 36.66
CA LEU A 302 -4.47 27.49 38.06
C LEU A 302 -5.73 26.89 38.71
N ASP A 303 -5.59 25.86 39.51
CA ASP A 303 -6.70 25.28 40.23
C ASP A 303 -7.23 26.27 41.27
N THR A 304 -8.56 26.40 41.35
CA THR A 304 -9.20 27.37 42.24
C THR A 304 -8.91 27.15 43.71
N VAL A 305 -8.51 25.97 44.09
CA VAL A 305 -8.12 25.64 45.48
C VAL A 305 -6.70 26.11 45.80
N ASP A 306 -5.87 26.28 44.81
CA ASP A 306 -4.47 26.67 44.90
C ASP A 306 -4.32 28.19 44.54
N ASP A 307 -5.35 28.84 43.99
CA ASP A 307 -5.42 30.29 43.76
C ASP A 307 -5.77 30.95 45.10
N SER A 308 -4.73 31.13 45.92
CA SER A 308 -4.88 31.57 47.32
C SER A 308 -5.03 33.09 47.45
N GLY A 309 -5.48 33.55 48.58
CA GLY A 309 -5.64 35.00 48.83
C GLY A 309 -6.77 35.62 48.03
N VAL A 310 -6.48 36.32 46.94
CA VAL A 310 -7.48 36.98 46.07
C VAL A 310 -7.84 36.07 44.91
N PRO A 311 -9.06 35.52 44.83
CA PRO A 311 -9.43 34.57 43.79
C PRO A 311 -9.38 35.18 42.38
N GLY A 312 -8.73 34.46 41.42
CA GLY A 312 -8.70 34.80 40.00
C GLY A 312 -7.56 35.72 39.56
N ASP A 313 -6.62 36.03 40.47
CA ASP A 313 -5.46 36.86 40.13
C ASP A 313 -4.21 36.08 39.74
N ASN A 314 -4.27 34.73 39.87
CA ASN A 314 -3.17 33.79 39.62
C ASN A 314 -1.94 34.05 40.49
N ILE A 315 -2.13 34.51 41.71
CA ILE A 315 -1.09 34.63 42.74
C ILE A 315 -1.35 33.55 43.78
N THR A 316 -0.35 32.80 44.18
CA THR A 316 -0.50 31.67 45.08
C THR A 316 0.60 31.61 46.12
N ASN A 317 0.28 31.20 47.34
CA ASN A 317 1.23 30.82 48.35
C ASN A 317 1.53 29.31 48.38
N GLU A 318 0.87 28.55 47.49
CA GLU A 318 1.17 27.12 47.30
C GLU A 318 2.48 26.94 46.53
N LYS A 319 3.41 26.15 47.08
CA LYS A 319 4.70 25.86 46.44
C LYS A 319 4.60 24.79 45.36
N MET A 320 3.57 23.98 45.38
CA MET A 320 3.27 22.95 44.40
C MET A 320 1.86 23.13 43.86
N PRO A 321 1.58 24.25 43.16
CA PRO A 321 0.23 24.54 42.68
C PRO A 321 -0.21 23.57 41.59
N GLY A 322 -1.48 23.17 41.62
CA GLY A 322 -2.11 22.32 40.61
C GLY A 322 -2.68 23.14 39.45
N PHE A 323 -2.65 22.57 38.28
CA PHE A 323 -3.18 23.18 37.07
C PHE A 323 -4.09 22.21 36.30
N THR A 324 -5.29 22.68 35.99
CA THR A 324 -6.24 21.94 35.16
C THR A 324 -6.06 22.31 33.69
N ILE A 325 -5.96 21.30 32.83
CA ILE A 325 -5.80 21.45 31.38
C ILE A 325 -7.06 20.92 30.70
N ASN A 326 -7.61 21.69 29.74
CA ASN A 326 -8.81 21.34 28.99
C ASN A 326 -8.58 21.55 27.48
N GLY A 327 -9.52 21.04 26.66
CA GLY A 327 -9.44 21.18 25.20
C GLY A 327 -8.40 20.25 24.57
N ILE A 328 -8.19 19.08 25.16
CA ILE A 328 -7.34 18.04 24.59
C ILE A 328 -8.24 17.02 23.90
N ASP A 329 -8.02 16.83 22.61
CA ASP A 329 -8.78 15.89 21.78
C ASP A 329 -8.43 14.42 22.12
N ALA A 330 -9.34 13.50 21.81
CA ALA A 330 -9.20 12.10 22.21
C ALA A 330 -8.07 11.36 21.46
N ASP A 331 -7.66 11.87 20.34
CA ASP A 331 -6.58 11.36 19.47
C ASP A 331 -5.21 11.98 19.74
N ALA A 332 -5.10 12.85 20.77
CA ALA A 332 -3.81 13.39 21.19
C ALA A 332 -2.80 12.26 21.44
N SER A 333 -1.67 12.33 20.73
CA SER A 333 -0.55 11.41 20.85
C SER A 333 0.45 11.85 21.92
N GLN A 334 0.62 13.18 22.09
CA GLN A 334 1.50 13.77 23.09
C GLN A 334 0.92 15.05 23.66
N VAL A 335 1.00 15.20 24.97
CA VAL A 335 0.64 16.42 25.70
C VAL A 335 1.80 16.83 26.59
N MET A 336 2.26 18.06 26.45
CA MET A 336 3.39 18.60 27.21
C MET A 336 3.03 19.94 27.85
N VAL A 337 3.57 20.19 29.04
CA VAL A 337 3.59 21.51 29.66
C VAL A 337 5.01 22.08 29.57
N VAL A 338 5.11 23.28 29.06
CA VAL A 338 6.35 24.06 29.07
C VAL A 338 6.27 25.05 30.22
N VAL A 339 7.12 24.91 31.21
CA VAL A 339 7.23 25.80 32.38
C VAL A 339 8.44 26.68 32.20
N THR A 340 8.26 28.00 32.22
CA THR A 340 9.34 28.96 32.10
C THR A 340 9.45 29.80 33.39
N HIS A 341 10.61 29.80 34.00
CA HIS A 341 10.95 30.59 35.18
C HIS A 341 12.37 31.18 35.06
N ASN A 342 12.56 32.47 35.34
CA ASN A 342 13.86 33.17 35.26
C ASN A 342 14.60 32.91 33.92
N GLY A 343 13.87 32.91 32.79
CA GLY A 343 14.43 32.71 31.44
C GLY A 343 14.90 31.29 31.13
N LYS A 344 14.60 30.33 31.99
CA LYS A 344 14.82 28.88 31.74
C LYS A 344 13.47 28.21 31.51
N SER A 345 13.39 27.37 30.46
CA SER A 345 12.20 26.58 30.14
C SER A 345 12.47 25.11 30.34
N GLU A 346 11.50 24.40 30.86
CA GLU A 346 11.48 22.95 31.03
C GLU A 346 10.22 22.41 30.33
N GLU A 347 10.36 21.31 29.57
CA GLU A 347 9.26 20.63 28.92
C GLU A 347 8.96 19.31 29.63
N LEU A 348 7.73 19.13 30.07
CA LEU A 348 7.28 17.99 30.85
C LEU A 348 6.12 17.28 30.13
N THR A 349 6.30 15.99 29.81
CA THR A 349 5.25 15.17 29.21
C THR A 349 4.23 14.80 30.25
N LEU A 350 2.95 14.98 29.92
CA LEU A 350 1.85 14.66 30.83
C LEU A 350 1.19 13.35 30.47
N THR A 351 0.61 12.74 31.49
CA THR A 351 -0.28 11.59 31.35
C THR A 351 -1.61 11.91 32.02
N GLN A 352 -2.69 11.31 31.55
CA GLN A 352 -4.00 11.48 32.19
C GLN A 352 -4.03 10.79 33.56
N VAL A 353 -4.57 11.50 34.53
CA VAL A 353 -4.88 10.95 35.86
C VAL A 353 -6.40 10.90 36.02
N SER A 354 -6.97 9.71 36.20
CA SER A 354 -8.41 9.48 36.31
C SER A 354 -9.22 10.13 35.15
N GLY A 355 -8.67 10.09 33.91
CA GLY A 355 -9.31 10.61 32.72
C GLY A 355 -9.27 12.15 32.59
N ARG A 356 -8.41 12.81 33.36
CA ARG A 356 -8.23 14.26 33.32
C ARG A 356 -6.77 14.62 33.06
N TRP A 357 -6.54 15.70 32.34
CA TRP A 357 -5.23 16.29 32.17
C TRP A 357 -4.99 17.29 33.28
N HIS A 358 -3.97 17.05 34.07
CA HIS A 358 -3.60 17.85 35.23
C HIS A 358 -2.07 17.90 35.35
N PHE A 359 -1.56 19.05 35.76
CA PHE A 359 -0.15 19.27 36.03
C PHE A 359 0.03 19.73 37.46
N THR A 360 1.00 19.20 38.19
CA THR A 360 1.51 19.67 39.47
C THR A 360 3.03 19.55 39.42
N PRO A 361 3.80 20.55 39.86
CA PRO A 361 5.26 20.46 39.93
C PRO A 361 5.72 19.29 40.81
N ASP A 362 6.83 18.64 40.42
CA ASP A 362 7.40 17.54 41.18
C ASP A 362 8.19 18.01 42.43
N SER A 363 8.45 19.33 42.55
CA SER A 363 9.17 19.94 43.67
C SER A 363 8.69 21.34 43.94
N ASP A 364 8.97 21.85 45.17
CA ASP A 364 8.60 23.18 45.58
C ASP A 364 9.12 24.25 44.61
N TRP A 365 8.24 25.09 44.13
CA TRP A 365 8.60 26.31 43.40
C TRP A 365 9.05 27.39 44.36
N THR A 366 10.02 28.20 43.91
CA THR A 366 10.48 29.37 44.63
C THR A 366 9.64 30.58 44.29
N ASP A 367 9.63 31.60 45.16
CA ASP A 367 8.90 32.83 44.89
C ASP A 367 9.35 33.46 43.55
N GLY A 368 8.34 33.91 42.77
CA GLY A 368 8.57 34.54 41.48
C GLY A 368 7.49 34.15 40.42
N ASN A 369 7.69 34.66 39.20
CA ASN A 369 6.77 34.46 38.10
C ASN A 369 7.10 33.19 37.31
N TYR A 370 6.10 32.38 37.07
CA TYR A 370 6.13 31.19 36.22
C TYR A 370 5.19 31.38 35.05
N THR A 371 5.66 31.09 33.84
CA THR A 371 4.83 31.09 32.63
C THR A 371 4.66 29.68 32.15
N LEU A 372 3.43 29.22 32.00
CA LEU A 372 3.07 27.88 31.57
C LEU A 372 2.41 27.92 30.20
N THR A 373 2.77 26.99 29.32
CA THR A 373 2.13 26.77 28.03
C THR A 373 1.93 25.27 27.83
N VAL A 374 0.77 24.87 27.31
CA VAL A 374 0.49 23.48 26.93
C VAL A 374 0.71 23.32 25.44
N LYS A 375 1.50 22.33 25.05
CA LYS A 375 1.67 21.89 23.67
C LYS A 375 1.02 20.52 23.51
N VAL A 376 0.29 20.35 22.42
CA VAL A 376 -0.38 19.09 22.07
C VAL A 376 0.01 18.71 20.66
N GLU A 377 0.26 17.44 20.46
CA GLU A 377 0.38 16.79 19.15
C GLU A 377 -0.63 15.66 19.10
N ASP A 378 -1.35 15.51 17.97
CA ASP A 378 -2.26 14.40 17.75
C ASP A 378 -1.59 13.24 17.01
N LYS A 379 -2.34 12.20 16.70
CA LYS A 379 -1.82 11.04 15.96
C LYS A 379 -1.51 11.36 14.50
N ALA A 380 -2.20 12.33 13.91
CA ALA A 380 -1.95 12.79 12.54
C ALA A 380 -0.74 13.71 12.43
N GLY A 381 -0.15 14.15 13.58
CA GLY A 381 0.98 15.07 13.62
C GLY A 381 0.58 16.55 13.58
N ASN A 382 -0.70 16.90 13.80
CA ASN A 382 -1.10 18.28 14.00
C ASN A 382 -0.58 18.78 15.34
N MET A 383 -0.16 20.02 15.39
CA MET A 383 0.35 20.66 16.61
C MET A 383 -0.50 21.84 17.01
N SER A 384 -0.80 21.96 18.30
CA SER A 384 -1.53 23.09 18.88
C SER A 384 -0.90 23.52 20.19
N GLN A 385 -1.08 24.80 20.56
CA GLN A 385 -0.50 25.37 21.77
C GLN A 385 -1.50 26.29 22.45
N SER A 386 -1.53 26.24 23.79
CA SER A 386 -2.33 27.16 24.60
C SER A 386 -1.79 28.61 24.57
N SER A 387 -2.65 29.56 24.90
CA SER A 387 -2.16 30.87 25.36
C SER A 387 -1.30 30.68 26.63
N PRO A 388 -0.24 31.49 26.83
CA PRO A 388 0.55 31.44 28.04
C PRO A 388 -0.25 31.83 29.27
N LEU A 389 -0.14 31.07 30.36
CA LEU A 389 -0.64 31.40 31.68
C LEU A 389 0.55 31.87 32.53
N THR A 390 0.46 33.05 33.12
CA THR A 390 1.43 33.52 34.11
C THR A 390 0.86 33.37 35.52
N VAL A 391 1.64 32.72 36.38
CA VAL A 391 1.32 32.49 37.79
C VAL A 391 2.46 33.05 38.63
N THR A 392 2.14 33.73 39.69
CA THR A 392 3.09 34.24 40.68
C THR A 392 3.04 33.39 41.94
N VAL A 393 4.16 32.76 42.30
CA VAL A 393 4.35 32.13 43.61
C VAL A 393 4.92 33.16 44.56
N ASP A 394 4.22 33.35 45.67
CA ASP A 394 4.60 34.26 46.74
C ASP A 394 4.24 33.61 48.10
N THR A 395 5.25 33.18 48.83
CA THR A 395 5.06 32.37 50.05
C THR A 395 5.29 33.12 51.33
N GLN A 396 5.56 34.44 51.26
CA GLN A 396 5.98 35.19 52.41
C GLN A 396 5.48 36.65 52.36
N THR A 397 5.05 37.17 53.49
CA THR A 397 4.86 38.59 53.71
C THR A 397 5.51 39.07 55.02
N VAL A 398 5.74 40.35 55.14
CA VAL A 398 6.42 40.94 56.32
C VAL A 398 5.76 42.27 56.71
N ILE A 399 5.93 42.65 57.97
CA ILE A 399 5.66 43.98 58.44
C ILE A 399 6.99 44.69 58.67
N ASN A 400 7.28 45.70 57.83
CA ASN A 400 8.58 46.39 57.84
C ASN A 400 8.71 47.32 59.06
N SER A 401 7.63 48.02 59.42
CA SER A 401 7.65 48.89 60.60
C SER A 401 6.23 49.24 61.08
N ILE A 402 6.12 49.46 62.36
CA ILE A 402 4.96 50.00 63.01
C ILE A 402 5.39 51.27 63.77
N VAL A 403 4.72 52.39 63.55
CA VAL A 403 5.09 53.69 64.17
C VAL A 403 3.83 54.31 64.75
N LEU A 404 3.91 54.74 66.04
CA LEU A 404 2.93 55.61 66.62
C LEU A 404 3.21 57.06 66.10
N VAL A 405 2.29 57.58 65.27
CA VAL A 405 2.47 58.82 64.54
C VAL A 405 2.27 60.05 65.44
N ASN A 406 1.34 59.99 66.37
CA ASN A 406 1.04 61.02 67.33
C ASN A 406 1.77 60.73 68.70
N ASP A 407 2.97 60.20 68.61
CA ASP A 407 3.93 60.10 69.74
C ASP A 407 4.19 61.49 70.31
N SER A 408 3.96 61.67 71.57
CA SER A 408 4.03 62.96 72.22
C SER A 408 5.11 62.98 73.34
N GLY A 409 5.63 64.16 73.64
CA GLY A 409 6.69 64.28 74.62
C GLY A 409 8.08 63.90 74.03
N ILE A 410 8.62 62.75 74.43
CA ILE A 410 9.90 62.24 73.95
C ILE A 410 9.59 61.39 72.69
N VAL A 411 10.04 61.82 71.53
CA VAL A 411 9.80 61.13 70.29
C VAL A 411 10.55 59.78 70.26
N GLY A 412 9.78 58.70 69.98
CA GLY A 412 10.30 57.34 69.88
C GLY A 412 10.18 56.49 71.12
N ASP A 413 9.54 57.00 72.17
CA ASP A 413 9.26 56.24 73.42
C ASP A 413 7.90 55.55 73.36
N ASN A 414 7.11 55.75 72.29
CA ASN A 414 5.78 55.20 72.06
C ASN A 414 4.78 55.62 73.15
N MET A 415 4.89 56.80 73.69
CA MET A 415 3.93 57.37 74.62
C MET A 415 3.14 58.50 73.96
N THR A 416 1.84 58.54 74.20
CA THR A 416 0.99 59.56 73.62
C THR A 416 -0.05 60.04 74.65
N ASN A 417 -0.30 61.34 74.65
CA ASN A 417 -1.41 61.94 75.38
C ASN A 417 -2.68 62.03 74.54
N ASN A 418 -2.67 61.45 73.36
CA ASN A 418 -3.81 61.41 72.46
C ASN A 418 -4.62 60.13 72.68
N VAL A 419 -5.85 60.25 73.15
CA VAL A 419 -6.80 59.17 73.39
C VAL A 419 -7.24 58.47 72.10
N HIS A 420 -6.92 59.02 70.91
CA HIS A 420 -7.05 58.39 69.59
C HIS A 420 -5.66 58.16 68.98
N PRO A 421 -4.95 57.13 69.41
CA PRO A 421 -3.61 56.84 68.90
C PRO A 421 -3.68 56.54 67.36
N HIS A 422 -2.73 57.19 66.63
CA HIS A 422 -2.61 57.06 65.19
C HIS A 422 -1.36 56.20 64.88
N PHE A 423 -1.55 55.12 64.16
CA PHE A 423 -0.50 54.24 63.76
C PHE A 423 -0.27 54.27 62.27
N ARG A 424 1.01 54.23 61.86
CA ARG A 424 1.47 53.99 60.51
C ARG A 424 2.15 52.65 60.45
N VAL A 425 1.69 51.79 59.52
CA VAL A 425 2.28 50.45 59.25
C VAL A 425 2.88 50.51 57.86
N THR A 426 4.14 50.07 57.75
CA THR A 426 4.83 49.91 56.46
C THR A 426 4.97 48.43 56.18
N VAL A 427 4.56 48.01 54.98
CA VAL A 427 4.55 46.63 54.52
C VAL A 427 4.97 46.58 53.06
N PRO A 428 5.23 45.42 52.44
CA PRO A 428 5.38 45.28 50.99
C PRO A 428 4.19 45.83 50.21
N GLU A 429 4.40 46.17 48.92
CA GLU A 429 3.37 46.81 48.07
C GLU A 429 2.20 45.88 47.69
N ASP A 430 2.41 44.57 47.77
CA ASP A 430 1.50 43.46 47.51
C ASP A 430 0.53 43.16 48.66
N VAL A 431 0.79 43.73 49.84
CA VAL A 431 -0.13 43.61 50.98
C VAL A 431 -1.44 44.37 50.67
N ASN A 432 -2.54 43.65 50.76
CA ASN A 432 -3.86 44.18 50.45
C ASN A 432 -4.78 44.35 51.66
N VAL A 433 -4.37 43.82 52.83
CA VAL A 433 -5.09 44.02 54.10
C VAL A 433 -4.08 44.27 55.22
N VAL A 434 -4.30 45.33 56.00
CA VAL A 434 -3.61 45.57 57.29
C VAL A 434 -4.67 45.80 58.35
N ARG A 435 -4.61 45.08 59.45
CA ARG A 435 -5.57 45.24 60.55
C ARG A 435 -4.83 45.29 61.87
N LEU A 436 -5.42 46.02 62.82
CA LEU A 436 -4.82 46.30 64.14
C LEU A 436 -5.77 45.91 65.26
N SER A 437 -5.22 45.42 66.36
CA SER A 437 -5.93 45.00 67.56
C SER A 437 -5.16 45.44 68.79
N ILE A 438 -5.82 45.88 69.88
CA ILE A 438 -5.24 46.16 71.18
C ILE A 438 -5.80 45.26 72.29
N ASP A 439 -6.62 44.28 71.94
CA ASP A 439 -7.27 43.32 72.84
C ASP A 439 -6.81 41.86 72.57
N GLY A 440 -5.58 41.69 72.08
CA GLY A 440 -4.98 40.40 71.83
C GLY A 440 -5.56 39.65 70.62
N GLY A 441 -6.10 40.38 69.64
CA GLY A 441 -6.68 39.80 68.40
C GLY A 441 -8.16 39.41 68.53
N THR A 442 -8.86 39.84 69.61
CA THR A 442 -10.28 39.58 69.80
C THR A 442 -11.12 40.44 68.84
N THR A 443 -10.76 41.70 68.74
CA THR A 443 -11.38 42.65 67.77
C THR A 443 -10.27 43.26 66.86
N TRP A 444 -10.61 43.49 65.63
CA TRP A 444 -9.67 44.02 64.61
C TRP A 444 -10.25 45.24 63.92
N GLY A 445 -9.42 46.29 63.80
CA GLY A 445 -9.75 47.45 63.02
C GLY A 445 -8.92 47.45 61.71
N ASN A 446 -9.57 47.64 60.57
CA ASN A 446 -8.89 47.68 59.28
C ASN A 446 -8.23 49.06 59.07
N ALA A 447 -6.94 49.04 58.77
CA ALA A 447 -6.21 50.22 58.35
C ALA A 447 -6.60 50.67 56.91
N THR A 448 -6.32 51.90 56.62
CA THR A 448 -6.55 52.47 55.27
C THR A 448 -5.22 52.69 54.57
N GLN A 449 -5.11 52.18 53.36
CA GLN A 449 -3.91 52.37 52.54
C GLN A 449 -3.75 53.84 52.19
N SER A 450 -2.54 54.38 52.30
CA SER A 450 -2.22 55.74 51.88
C SER A 450 -2.14 55.88 50.35
N ALA A 451 -1.92 57.08 49.85
CA ALA A 451 -1.64 57.29 48.42
C ALA A 451 -0.34 56.63 47.96
N VAL A 452 0.54 56.25 48.89
CA VAL A 452 1.77 55.51 48.66
C VAL A 452 1.51 54.05 49.01
N LYS A 453 1.67 53.13 48.01
CA LYS A 453 1.53 51.70 48.26
C LYS A 453 2.49 51.21 49.36
N GLY A 454 2.04 50.22 50.11
CA GLY A 454 2.84 49.65 51.23
C GLY A 454 2.78 50.49 52.47
N ILE A 455 2.12 51.66 52.51
CA ILE A 455 1.94 52.48 53.69
C ILE A 455 0.47 52.47 54.08
N TRP A 456 0.16 52.07 55.32
CA TRP A 456 -1.18 51.97 55.87
C TRP A 456 -1.27 52.82 57.14
N ASN A 457 -2.43 53.50 57.31
CA ASN A 457 -2.72 54.34 58.44
C ASN A 457 -3.96 53.86 59.17
N TYR A 458 -3.93 53.93 60.49
CA TYR A 458 -5.05 53.60 61.35
C TYR A 458 -5.17 54.59 62.47
N ASN A 459 -6.26 55.32 62.51
CA ASN A 459 -6.64 56.14 63.64
C ASN A 459 -7.61 55.37 64.51
N TRP A 460 -7.29 55.21 65.80
CA TRP A 460 -8.20 54.52 66.69
C TRP A 460 -9.54 55.23 66.76
N PRO A 461 -10.67 54.63 66.49
CA PRO A 461 -11.97 55.36 66.33
C PRO A 461 -12.66 55.69 67.65
N THR A 462 -12.23 55.11 68.77
CA THR A 462 -12.81 55.28 70.11
C THR A 462 -11.72 55.73 71.07
N ASP A 463 -12.12 56.38 72.19
CA ASP A 463 -11.17 56.72 73.23
C ASP A 463 -10.47 55.49 73.78
N VAL A 464 -9.13 55.52 73.80
CA VAL A 464 -8.30 54.56 74.51
C VAL A 464 -7.94 55.20 75.86
N GLY A 465 -8.27 54.52 76.91
CA GLY A 465 -7.99 55.09 78.28
C GLY A 465 -6.52 55.05 78.62
N ASP A 466 -6.10 55.72 79.68
CA ASP A 466 -4.72 55.73 80.16
C ASP A 466 -4.30 54.29 80.49
N GLY A 467 -3.10 53.93 80.09
CA GLY A 467 -2.57 52.62 80.38
C GLY A 467 -1.54 52.13 79.33
N LYS A 468 -0.95 50.98 79.63
CA LYS A 468 0.01 50.27 78.76
C LYS A 468 -0.77 49.27 77.91
N TYR A 469 -0.55 49.31 76.60
CA TYR A 469 -1.20 48.48 75.61
C TYR A 469 -0.17 47.72 74.74
N THR A 470 -0.56 46.54 74.26
CA THR A 470 0.15 45.85 73.22
C THR A 470 -0.66 45.89 71.95
N LEU A 471 -0.23 46.69 70.98
CA LEU A 471 -0.81 46.71 69.67
C LEU A 471 -0.36 45.44 68.92
N MET A 472 -1.30 44.71 68.40
CA MET A 472 -1.06 43.60 67.46
C MET A 472 -1.46 44.07 66.04
N VAL A 473 -0.56 43.93 65.09
CA VAL A 473 -0.80 44.22 63.67
C VAL A 473 -0.71 42.97 62.87
N GLU A 474 -1.68 42.72 62.00
CA GLU A 474 -1.66 41.63 61.00
C GLU A 474 -1.69 42.27 59.59
N ALA A 475 -0.78 41.80 58.73
CA ALA A 475 -0.73 42.11 57.34
C ALA A 475 -1.06 40.86 56.53
N ILE A 476 -1.87 41.00 55.48
CA ILE A 476 -2.23 39.90 54.56
C ILE A 476 -1.93 40.41 53.17
N ASP A 477 -1.13 39.69 52.40
CA ASP A 477 -0.81 40.00 50.99
C ASP A 477 -1.81 39.46 50.01
N ALA A 478 -1.56 39.65 48.71
CA ALA A 478 -2.41 39.15 47.64
C ALA A 478 -2.43 37.62 47.57
N ALA A 479 -1.32 36.97 47.86
CA ALA A 479 -1.24 35.50 47.92
C ALA A 479 -1.91 34.90 49.16
N GLY A 480 -2.32 35.71 50.13
CA GLY A 480 -2.95 35.25 51.38
C GLY A 480 -1.97 34.93 52.50
N ASN A 481 -0.65 35.23 52.34
CA ASN A 481 0.30 35.08 53.42
C ASN A 481 0.00 36.07 54.54
N LYS A 482 0.32 35.67 55.76
CA LYS A 482 0.05 36.51 56.95
C LYS A 482 1.33 36.78 57.74
N ALA A 483 1.55 38.03 58.06
CA ALA A 483 2.56 38.47 58.99
C ALA A 483 1.90 39.12 60.21
N THR A 484 2.43 38.87 61.41
CA THR A 484 1.96 39.48 62.62
C THR A 484 3.12 40.08 63.36
N GLN A 485 2.98 41.31 63.85
CA GLN A 485 3.96 41.99 64.69
C GLN A 485 3.26 42.80 65.78
N THR A 486 3.96 42.99 66.88
CA THR A 486 3.44 43.75 68.04
C THR A 486 4.23 45.01 68.30
N LEU A 487 3.58 46.04 68.85
CA LEU A 487 4.20 47.26 69.36
C LEU A 487 3.63 47.56 70.77
N GLU A 488 4.49 47.74 71.76
CA GLU A 488 4.05 48.25 73.04
C GLU A 488 3.96 49.79 72.94
N PHE A 489 2.86 50.34 73.47
CA PHE A 489 2.67 51.80 73.58
C PHE A 489 1.92 52.14 74.85
N ILE A 490 1.99 53.42 75.25
CA ILE A 490 1.33 53.95 76.45
C ILE A 490 0.48 55.16 76.07
N VAL A 491 -0.75 55.16 76.59
CA VAL A 491 -1.62 56.35 76.62
C VAL A 491 -1.59 56.93 78.02
N ASP A 492 -1.25 58.24 78.22
CA ASP A 492 -1.12 58.90 79.51
C ASP A 492 -1.64 60.35 79.40
#